data_84f5681b56565b9b7d91463ce44916b5
#
_entry.id   84f5681b56565b9b7d91463ce44916b5
#
_cell.length_a   1.000
_cell.length_b   1.000
_cell.length_c   1.000
_cell.angle_alpha   90.00
_cell.angle_beta   90.00
_cell.angle_gamma   90.00
#
_symmetry.space_group_name_H-M   'P 1'
#
loop_
_entity.id
_entity.type
_entity.pdbx_description
1 polymer ?
#
loop_
_entity_poly.entity_id
_entity_poly.type
_entity_poly.pdbx_seq_one_letter_code
_entity_poly.pdbx_strand_id
1 'polypeptide(L)'
;MAQLTTLLLTRPHAASQRFARQVVDQLGEIRIEISPLIDIDLLDLNEEPNAQTIVFTSRNGVDAWSRACFTTRASCYCVGEATADAAR
;
A
#
# COMPACT_ATOMS: atom_id res chain seq x y z
N MET A 1 1.06 -19.10 -32.98
CA MET A 1 1.69 -18.08 -32.15
C MET A 1 0.82 -17.87 -30.92
N ALA A 2 1.37 -18.06 -29.73
CA ALA A 2 0.59 -17.86 -28.51
C ALA A 2 0.37 -16.37 -28.28
N GLN A 3 -0.86 -15.98 -27.99
CA GLN A 3 -1.16 -14.63 -27.57
C GLN A 3 -0.86 -14.48 -26.08
N LEU A 4 -0.13 -13.44 -25.71
CA LEU A 4 0.10 -13.13 -24.31
C LEU A 4 -1.17 -12.58 -23.70
N THR A 5 -1.55 -13.10 -22.55
CA THR A 5 -2.61 -12.53 -21.75
C THR A 5 -2.16 -11.18 -21.21
N THR A 6 -3.03 -10.18 -21.30
CA THR A 6 -2.77 -8.86 -20.72
C THR A 6 -3.52 -8.72 -19.40
N LEU A 7 -2.79 -8.31 -18.38
CA LEU A 7 -3.34 -8.00 -17.06
C LEU A 7 -3.36 -6.49 -16.88
N LEU A 8 -4.51 -5.93 -16.61
CA LEU A 8 -4.67 -4.51 -16.33
C LEU A 8 -4.74 -4.27 -14.83
N LEU A 9 -3.84 -3.45 -14.31
CA LEU A 9 -3.79 -3.09 -12.90
C LEU A 9 -4.24 -1.65 -12.73
N THR A 10 -5.27 -1.44 -11.92
CA THR A 10 -5.90 -0.14 -11.71
C THR A 10 -5.66 0.44 -10.32
N ARG A 11 -4.91 -0.24 -9.48
CA ARG A 11 -4.50 0.23 -8.17
C ARG A 11 -3.55 1.42 -8.30
N PRO A 12 -3.30 2.18 -7.22
CA PRO A 12 -2.28 3.23 -7.24
C PRO A 12 -0.94 2.72 -7.79
N HIS A 13 -0.21 3.57 -8.47
CA HIS A 13 0.94 3.16 -9.28
C HIS A 13 1.95 2.29 -8.52
N ALA A 14 2.35 2.70 -7.33
CA ALA A 14 3.33 1.95 -6.53
C ALA A 14 2.81 0.56 -6.13
N ALA A 15 1.53 0.47 -5.74
CA ALA A 15 0.90 -0.80 -5.40
C ALA A 15 0.80 -1.71 -6.62
N SER A 16 0.47 -1.14 -7.78
CA SER A 16 0.41 -1.87 -9.04
C SER A 16 1.78 -2.42 -9.44
N GLN A 17 2.84 -1.63 -9.27
CA GLN A 17 4.20 -2.08 -9.56
C GLN A 17 4.63 -3.24 -8.68
N ARG A 18 4.32 -3.19 -7.39
CA ARG A 18 4.64 -4.28 -6.46
C ARG A 18 3.90 -5.56 -6.83
N PHE A 19 2.62 -5.43 -7.15
CA PHE A 19 1.81 -6.57 -7.56
C PHE A 19 2.30 -7.16 -8.89
N ALA A 20 2.66 -6.30 -9.84
CA ALA A 20 3.17 -6.73 -11.13
C ALA A 20 4.42 -7.60 -10.98
N ARG A 21 5.34 -7.23 -10.09
CA ARG A 21 6.54 -8.04 -9.82
C ARG A 21 6.19 -9.42 -9.30
N GLN A 22 5.22 -9.51 -8.38
CA GLN A 22 4.77 -10.79 -7.84
C GLN A 22 4.15 -11.66 -8.93
N VAL A 23 3.37 -11.07 -9.82
CA VAL A 23 2.73 -11.80 -10.92
C VAL A 23 3.78 -12.34 -11.88
N VAL A 24 4.76 -11.54 -12.26
CA VAL A 24 5.83 -11.97 -13.16
C VAL A 24 6.66 -13.08 -12.55
N ASP A 25 6.97 -12.97 -11.25
CA ASP A 25 7.74 -14.00 -10.54
C ASP A 25 7.02 -15.36 -10.50
N GLN A 26 5.71 -15.35 -10.41
CA GLN A 26 4.93 -16.58 -10.28
C GLN A 26 4.43 -17.13 -11.62
N LEU A 27 4.07 -16.28 -12.53
CA LEU A 27 3.41 -16.69 -13.79
C LEU A 27 4.32 -16.57 -15.01
N GLY A 28 5.47 -15.90 -14.88
CA GLY A 28 6.40 -15.74 -15.99
C GLY A 28 5.93 -14.71 -17.00
N GLU A 29 5.93 -15.10 -18.29
CA GLU A 29 5.59 -14.17 -19.37
C GLU A 29 4.12 -13.79 -19.35
N ILE A 30 3.85 -12.57 -18.92
CA ILE A 30 2.52 -11.97 -18.97
C ILE A 30 2.69 -10.49 -19.28
N ARG A 31 1.80 -9.95 -20.09
CA ARG A 31 1.80 -8.52 -20.39
C ARG A 31 1.05 -7.79 -19.30
N ILE A 32 1.67 -6.80 -18.71
CA ILE A 32 1.07 -6.02 -17.63
C ILE A 32 0.95 -4.58 -18.07
N GLU A 33 -0.25 -4.04 -17.94
CA GLU A 33 -0.51 -2.62 -18.10
C GLU A 33 -0.95 -2.03 -16.77
N ILE A 34 -0.32 -0.93 -16.38
CA ILE A 34 -0.64 -0.21 -15.16
C ILE A 34 -1.36 1.07 -15.54
N SER A 35 -2.62 1.17 -15.12
CA SER A 35 -3.46 2.34 -15.38
C SER A 35 -4.20 2.71 -14.11
N PRO A 36 -3.55 3.45 -13.20
CA PRO A 36 -4.15 3.77 -11.91
C PRO A 36 -5.42 4.59 -12.06
N LEU A 37 -6.47 4.17 -11.37
CA LEU A 37 -7.72 4.92 -11.26
C LEU A 37 -7.77 5.77 -10.00
N ILE A 38 -6.84 5.54 -9.07
CA ILE A 38 -6.73 6.25 -7.80
C ILE A 38 -5.28 6.66 -7.62
N ASP A 39 -5.07 7.89 -7.25
CA ASP A 39 -3.76 8.39 -6.84
C ASP A 39 -3.77 8.65 -5.34
N ILE A 40 -2.66 8.38 -4.69
CA ILE A 40 -2.52 8.53 -3.24
C ILE A 40 -1.75 9.79 -2.94
N ASP A 41 -2.38 10.70 -2.20
CA ASP A 41 -1.77 11.91 -1.71
C ASP A 41 -1.79 11.90 -0.18
N LEU A 42 -0.62 11.78 0.42
CA LEU A 42 -0.51 11.74 1.87
C LEU A 42 -0.63 13.16 2.43
N LEU A 43 -1.67 13.37 3.22
CA LEU A 43 -1.88 14.67 3.87
C LEU A 43 -0.93 14.83 5.05
N ASP A 44 -0.52 16.05 5.30
CA ASP A 44 0.26 16.35 6.49
C ASP A 44 -0.64 16.33 7.73
N LEU A 45 -0.21 15.58 8.73
CA LEU A 45 -0.90 15.51 10.01
C LEU A 45 -0.33 16.57 10.92
N ASN A 46 -1.11 17.57 11.24
CA ASN A 46 -0.66 18.75 11.98
C ASN A 46 -0.70 18.56 13.50
N GLU A 47 -1.55 17.67 13.99
CA GLU A 47 -1.73 17.43 15.41
C GLU A 47 -1.57 15.95 15.73
N GLU A 48 -0.79 15.66 16.78
CA GLU A 48 -0.66 14.31 17.27
C GLU A 48 -1.93 13.93 18.05
N PRO A 49 -2.67 12.90 17.61
CA PRO A 49 -3.89 12.50 18.32
C PRO A 49 -3.57 11.93 19.69
N ASN A 50 -4.42 12.23 20.66
CA ASN A 50 -4.36 11.61 21.96
C ASN A 50 -5.11 10.29 21.95
N ALA A 51 -4.45 9.25 21.51
CA ALA A 51 -5.05 7.93 21.34
C ALA A 51 -4.19 6.86 22.03
N GLN A 52 -4.84 5.89 22.66
CA GLN A 52 -4.18 4.73 23.26
C GLN A 52 -4.06 3.58 22.28
N THR A 53 -4.95 3.54 21.30
CA THR A 53 -5.01 2.48 20.29
C THR A 53 -5.21 3.10 18.92
N ILE A 54 -4.48 2.56 17.94
CA ILE A 54 -4.57 2.99 16.55
C ILE A 54 -4.90 1.77 15.70
N VAL A 55 -5.85 1.94 14.79
CA VAL A 55 -6.20 0.90 13.82
C VAL A 55 -5.79 1.38 12.45
N PHE A 56 -4.89 0.66 11.82
CA PHE A 56 -4.50 0.92 10.43
C PHE A 56 -5.25 -0.03 9.51
N THR A 57 -5.97 0.51 8.57
CA THR A 57 -6.74 -0.26 7.60
C THR A 57 -6.06 -0.36 6.25
N SER A 58 -4.97 0.38 6.06
CA SER A 58 -4.20 0.33 4.82
C SER A 58 -2.75 0.74 5.08
N ARG A 59 -1.87 0.31 4.19
CA ARG A 59 -0.48 0.72 4.19
C ARG A 59 -0.33 2.25 4.08
N ASN A 60 -1.22 2.90 3.33
CA ASN A 60 -1.17 4.34 3.15
C ASN A 60 -1.35 5.09 4.48
N GLY A 61 -2.21 4.59 5.36
CA GLY A 61 -2.37 5.14 6.69
C GLY A 61 -1.10 5.02 7.53
N VAL A 62 -0.42 3.88 7.46
CA VAL A 62 0.86 3.67 8.13
C VAL A 62 1.92 4.66 7.61
N ASP A 63 2.00 4.82 6.30
CA ASP A 63 2.97 5.72 5.68
C ASP A 63 2.73 7.17 6.11
N ALA A 64 1.48 7.61 6.14
CA ALA A 64 1.12 8.96 6.59
C ALA A 64 1.48 9.18 8.06
N TRP A 65 1.21 8.20 8.92
CA TRP A 65 1.57 8.24 10.33
C TRP A 65 3.08 8.33 10.53
N SER A 66 3.82 7.49 9.81
CA SER A 66 5.28 7.46 9.87
C SER A 66 5.88 8.79 9.42
N ARG A 67 5.33 9.39 8.37
CA ARG A 67 5.77 10.69 7.86
C ARG A 67 5.59 11.82 8.88
N ALA A 68 4.55 11.74 9.70
CA ALA A 68 4.27 12.75 10.73
C ALA A 68 5.29 12.74 11.86
N CYS A 69 6.03 11.66 12.06
CA CYS A 69 7.04 11.51 13.10
C CYS A 69 6.50 11.77 14.52
N PHE A 70 5.29 11.28 14.79
CA PHE A 70 4.68 11.42 16.11
C PHE A 70 5.41 10.57 17.14
N THR A 71 5.41 11.02 18.38
CA THR A 71 6.06 10.34 19.50
C THR A 71 5.11 9.48 20.33
N THR A 72 3.82 9.52 20.02
CA THR A 72 2.80 8.77 20.74
C THR A 72 3.10 7.27 20.71
N ARG A 73 3.05 6.66 21.89
CA ARG A 73 3.15 5.22 22.03
C ARG A 73 1.76 4.65 22.20
N ALA A 74 1.28 4.00 21.15
CA ALA A 74 -0.05 3.41 21.12
C ALA A 74 0.04 1.97 20.66
N SER A 75 -0.92 1.15 21.10
CA SER A 75 -1.09 -0.18 20.56
C SER A 75 -1.66 -0.08 19.15
N CYS A 76 -1.07 -0.81 18.21
CA CYS A 76 -1.49 -0.78 16.82
C CYS A 76 -2.15 -2.09 16.43
N TYR A 77 -3.28 -1.98 15.77
CA TYR A 77 -3.96 -3.10 15.13
C TYR A 77 -3.97 -2.84 13.63
N CYS A 78 -3.61 -3.85 12.86
CA CYS A 78 -3.52 -3.71 11.41
C CYS A 78 -4.45 -4.68 10.72
N VAL A 79 -5.17 -4.21 9.71
CA VAL A 79 -6.00 -5.05 8.86
C VAL A 79 -5.14 -5.52 7.69
N GLY A 80 -4.88 -6.83 7.64
CA GLY A 80 -4.11 -7.45 6.58
C GLY A 80 -2.60 -7.46 6.84
N GLU A 81 -1.93 -8.41 6.23
CA GLU A 81 -0.49 -8.64 6.40
C GLU A 81 0.36 -7.51 5.84
N ALA A 82 -0.01 -6.99 4.67
CA ALA A 82 0.76 -5.91 4.04
C ALA A 82 0.78 -4.65 4.91
N THR A 83 -0.35 -4.33 5.56
CA THR A 83 -0.43 -3.20 6.48
C THR A 83 0.40 -3.45 7.73
N ALA A 84 0.34 -4.65 8.29
CA ALA A 84 1.13 -5.02 9.46
C ALA A 84 2.63 -4.96 9.16
N ASP A 85 3.06 -5.41 7.99
CA ASP A 85 4.46 -5.35 7.58
C ASP A 85 4.95 -3.92 7.44
N ALA A 86 4.12 -3.03 6.91
CA ALA A 86 4.45 -1.61 6.79
C ALA A 86 4.57 -0.94 8.17
N ALA A 87 3.84 -1.42 9.18
CA ALA A 87 3.83 -0.84 10.53
C ALA A 87 5.02 -1.29 11.41
N ARG A 88 5.74 -2.31 10.99
CA ARG A 88 6.91 -2.81 11.73
C ARG A 88 8.15 -1.96 11.58
#